data_f4a86f89fb3d3a77f18d3354583a98f7
#
_entry.id   f4a86f89fb3d3a77f18d3354583a98f7
#
_cell.length_a   1.000
_cell.length_b   1.000
_cell.length_c   1.000
_cell.angle_alpha   90.00
_cell.angle_beta   90.00
_cell.angle_gamma   90.00
#
_symmetry.space_group_name_H-M   'P 1'
#
loop_
_entity.id
_entity.type
_entity.pdbx_description
1 polymer ?
#
loop_
_entity_poly.entity_id
_entity_poly.type
_entity_poly.pdbx_seq_one_letter_code
_entity_poly.pdbx_strand_id
1 'polypeptide(L)'
;ADRDGNVMLWGISGVQKECVLASSRAIVTVEEVVDTFEPRVNGVVLPAWVIDAVCVVPGGAHPSYAHGYSERDNAYYAEWDEISRDRERFAAWIEEIVGG
;
A
#
# COMPACT_ATOMS: atom_id res chain seq x y z
N ALA A 1 4.80 -5.25 -8.91
CA ALA A 1 4.25 -6.38 -9.69
C ALA A 1 5.16 -6.70 -10.88
N ASP A 2 5.01 -7.86 -11.45
CA ASP A 2 5.52 -8.18 -12.77
C ASP A 2 4.43 -8.01 -13.86
N ARG A 3 4.80 -8.24 -15.13
CA ARG A 3 3.86 -8.10 -16.25
C ARG A 3 2.79 -9.19 -16.33
N ASP A 4 3.00 -10.30 -15.64
CA ASP A 4 2.04 -11.40 -15.56
C ASP A 4 1.04 -11.23 -14.42
N GLY A 5 1.18 -10.18 -13.62
CA GLY A 5 0.31 -9.86 -12.49
C GLY A 5 0.70 -10.54 -11.18
N ASN A 6 1.89 -11.14 -11.09
CA ASN A 6 2.43 -11.57 -9.81
C ASN A 6 2.89 -10.37 -9.01
N VAL A 7 2.77 -10.43 -7.70
CA VAL A 7 3.10 -9.32 -6.79
C VAL A 7 4.17 -9.75 -5.80
N MET A 8 5.22 -8.95 -5.66
CA MET A 8 6.24 -9.17 -4.64
C MET A 8 6.03 -8.24 -3.45
N LEU A 9 5.93 -8.83 -2.27
CA LEU A 9 6.03 -8.17 -0.98
C LEU A 9 7.42 -8.38 -0.41
N TRP A 10 8.03 -7.35 0.15
CA TRP A 10 9.36 -7.45 0.77
C TRP A 10 9.54 -6.39 1.87
N GLY A 11 10.56 -6.58 2.71
CA GLY A 11 10.74 -5.79 3.92
C GLY A 11 9.85 -6.27 5.06
N ILE A 12 9.19 -5.36 5.76
CA ILE A 12 8.26 -5.67 6.85
C ILE A 12 6.85 -5.77 6.29
N SER A 13 6.43 -6.96 5.91
CA SER A 13 5.13 -7.18 5.26
C SER A 13 3.99 -7.55 6.21
N GLY A 14 4.28 -7.82 7.49
CA GLY A 14 3.25 -8.18 8.46
C GLY A 14 2.42 -9.39 8.00
N VAL A 15 1.10 -9.27 8.06
CA VAL A 15 0.14 -10.31 7.67
C VAL A 15 -0.47 -10.11 6.28
N GLN A 16 0.15 -9.33 5.42
CA GLN A 16 -0.40 -8.99 4.09
C GLN A 16 -0.64 -10.25 3.24
N LYS A 17 0.30 -11.18 3.24
CA LYS A 17 0.16 -12.45 2.50
C LYS A 17 -1.06 -13.24 2.98
N GLU A 18 -1.22 -13.38 4.28
CA GLU A 18 -2.32 -14.11 4.89
C GLU A 18 -3.66 -13.44 4.60
N CYS A 19 -3.73 -12.12 4.66
CA CYS A 19 -4.92 -11.34 4.31
C CYS A 19 -5.34 -11.55 2.86
N VAL A 20 -4.39 -11.51 1.92
CA VAL A 20 -4.68 -11.75 0.50
C VAL A 20 -5.22 -13.18 0.30
N LEU A 21 -4.53 -14.18 0.86
CA LEU A 21 -4.93 -15.59 0.69
C LEU A 21 -6.27 -15.93 1.37
N ALA A 22 -6.63 -15.21 2.42
CA ALA A 22 -7.90 -15.38 3.13
C ALA A 22 -9.07 -14.63 2.49
N SER A 23 -8.80 -13.71 1.57
CA SER A 23 -9.82 -12.86 0.94
C SER A 23 -10.44 -13.55 -0.27
N SER A 24 -11.73 -13.32 -0.51
CA SER A 24 -12.41 -13.77 -1.72
C SER A 24 -12.00 -12.97 -2.96
N ARG A 25 -11.57 -11.73 -2.78
CA ARG A 25 -11.03 -10.85 -3.83
C ARG A 25 -9.89 -10.01 -3.27
N ALA A 26 -8.91 -9.72 -4.12
CA ALA A 26 -7.77 -8.87 -3.77
C ALA A 26 -7.46 -7.86 -4.87
N ILE A 27 -7.44 -6.59 -4.49
CA ILE A 27 -6.93 -5.49 -5.31
C ILE A 27 -5.61 -5.05 -4.67
N VAL A 28 -4.56 -4.94 -5.46
CA VAL A 28 -3.23 -4.57 -4.98
C VAL A 28 -2.76 -3.30 -5.65
N THR A 29 -2.32 -2.34 -4.86
CA THR A 29 -1.58 -1.17 -5.36
C THR A 29 -0.09 -1.47 -5.30
N VAL A 30 0.63 -1.12 -6.36
CA VAL A 30 2.07 -1.34 -6.49
C VAL A 30 2.79 -0.06 -6.88
N GLU A 31 4.05 0.05 -6.49
CA GLU A 31 4.90 1.19 -6.86
C GLU A 31 5.29 1.15 -8.34
N GLU A 32 5.58 -0.03 -8.86
CA GLU A 32 5.99 -0.21 -10.26
C GLU A 32 5.68 -1.61 -10.80
N VAL A 33 5.71 -1.72 -12.12
CA VAL A 33 5.69 -3.00 -12.83
C VAL A 33 7.08 -3.26 -13.41
N VAL A 34 7.63 -4.42 -13.12
CA VAL A 34 8.97 -4.86 -13.55
C VAL A 34 8.87 -6.06 -14.47
N ASP A 35 9.90 -6.32 -15.26
CA ASP A 35 9.96 -7.52 -16.11
C ASP A 35 10.24 -8.78 -15.31
N THR A 36 11.12 -8.69 -14.31
CA THR A 36 11.52 -9.81 -13.47
C THR A 36 11.81 -9.31 -12.05
N PHE A 37 11.37 -10.08 -11.05
CA PHE A 37 11.69 -9.76 -9.67
C PHE A 37 13.14 -10.08 -9.34
N GLU A 38 13.80 -9.11 -8.72
CA GLU A 38 15.09 -9.36 -8.08
C GLU A 38 14.88 -10.00 -6.70
N PRO A 39 15.76 -10.90 -6.26
CA PRO A 39 15.73 -11.45 -4.90
C PRO A 39 15.75 -10.33 -3.86
N ARG A 40 14.86 -10.40 -2.89
CA ARG A 40 14.76 -9.43 -1.79
C ARG A 40 14.73 -10.15 -0.44
N VAL A 41 15.28 -9.48 0.57
CA VAL A 41 15.20 -9.97 1.95
C VAL A 41 13.73 -10.05 2.37
N ASN A 42 13.33 -11.20 2.91
CA ASN A 42 11.93 -11.48 3.26
C ASN A 42 10.95 -11.31 2.08
N GLY A 43 11.45 -11.45 0.85
CA GLY A 43 10.60 -11.36 -0.34
C GLY A 43 9.63 -12.53 -0.43
N VAL A 44 8.36 -12.21 -0.66
CA VAL A 44 7.28 -13.18 -0.90
C VAL A 44 6.59 -12.80 -2.20
N VAL A 45 6.46 -13.76 -3.11
CA VAL A 45 5.71 -13.56 -4.35
C VAL A 45 4.31 -14.12 -4.20
N LEU A 46 3.32 -13.25 -4.37
CA LEU A 46 1.92 -13.63 -4.50
C LEU A 46 1.65 -13.92 -5.97
N PRO A 47 1.21 -15.14 -6.33
CA PRO A 47 0.96 -15.48 -7.73
C PRO A 47 -0.26 -14.73 -8.27
N ALA A 48 -0.24 -14.41 -9.57
CA ALA A 48 -1.29 -13.65 -10.23
C ALA A 48 -2.71 -14.21 -10.01
N TRP A 49 -2.84 -15.52 -9.87
CA TRP A 49 -4.15 -16.17 -9.72
C TRP A 49 -4.84 -15.92 -8.36
N VAL A 50 -4.13 -15.37 -7.34
CA VAL A 50 -4.76 -14.91 -6.09
C VAL A 50 -5.07 -13.41 -6.10
N ILE A 51 -4.74 -12.71 -7.19
CA ILE A 51 -4.91 -11.27 -7.35
C ILE A 51 -5.98 -10.99 -8.41
N ASP A 52 -6.98 -10.18 -8.09
CA ASP A 52 -8.04 -9.80 -9.03
C ASP A 52 -7.64 -8.57 -9.87
N ALA A 53 -6.96 -7.60 -9.26
CA ALA A 53 -6.51 -6.41 -9.96
C ALA A 53 -5.21 -5.86 -9.38
N VAL A 54 -4.36 -5.34 -10.25
CA VAL A 54 -3.13 -4.61 -9.89
C VAL A 54 -3.26 -3.17 -10.40
N CYS A 55 -3.07 -2.22 -9.49
CA CYS A 55 -3.07 -0.79 -9.80
C CYS A 55 -1.68 -0.22 -9.55
N VAL A 56 -1.10 0.46 -10.54
CA VAL A 56 0.18 1.16 -10.37
C VAL A 56 -0.11 2.52 -9.74
N VAL A 57 0.32 2.69 -8.49
CA VAL A 57 0.09 3.91 -7.70
C VAL A 57 1.39 4.28 -6.99
N PRO A 58 2.32 4.97 -7.69
CA PRO A 58 3.55 5.44 -7.05
C PRO A 58 3.23 6.32 -5.85
N GLY A 59 3.88 6.05 -4.72
CA GLY A 59 3.59 6.76 -3.47
C GLY A 59 2.28 6.35 -2.78
N GLY A 60 1.59 5.33 -3.27
CA GLY A 60 0.29 4.90 -2.75
C GLY A 60 0.29 4.40 -1.30
N ALA A 61 1.46 4.16 -0.72
CA ALA A 61 1.60 3.81 0.69
C ALA A 61 1.54 5.03 1.64
N HIS A 62 1.59 6.27 1.10
CA HIS A 62 1.51 7.49 1.92
C HIS A 62 0.25 7.48 2.82
N PRO A 63 0.32 7.89 4.07
CA PRO A 63 1.47 8.45 4.81
C PRO A 63 2.43 7.42 5.42
N SER A 64 2.23 6.13 5.19
CA SER A 64 3.15 5.09 5.59
C SER A 64 4.36 5.02 4.64
N TYR A 65 5.19 4.02 4.77
CA TYR A 65 6.36 3.83 3.92
C TYR A 65 6.17 2.68 2.94
N ALA A 66 6.86 2.77 1.82
CA ALA A 66 7.08 1.64 0.92
C ALA A 66 8.58 1.35 0.87
N HIS A 67 8.99 0.19 1.39
CA HIS A 67 10.40 -0.16 1.53
C HIS A 67 11.14 -0.09 0.19
N GLY A 68 12.21 0.69 0.14
CA GLY A 68 12.98 0.95 -1.08
C GLY A 68 12.43 2.06 -2.00
N TYR A 69 11.25 2.63 -1.71
CA TYR A 69 10.61 3.67 -2.53
C TYR A 69 10.36 4.96 -1.77
N SER A 70 9.70 4.90 -0.62
CA SER A 70 9.33 6.09 0.15
C SER A 70 9.42 5.86 1.65
N GLU A 71 9.75 6.91 2.37
CA GLU A 71 9.79 6.92 3.83
C GLU A 71 8.43 7.30 4.42
N ARG A 72 8.24 6.97 5.69
CA ARG A 72 7.06 7.33 6.46
C ARG A 72 7.02 8.85 6.70
N ASP A 73 5.87 9.46 6.47
CA ASP A 73 5.62 10.86 6.79
C ASP A 73 5.23 11.03 8.26
N ASN A 74 6.24 11.24 9.11
CA ASN A 74 6.02 11.41 10.53
C ASN A 74 5.31 12.72 10.88
N ALA A 75 5.49 13.77 10.09
CA ALA A 75 4.78 15.04 10.27
C ALA A 75 3.27 14.88 10.05
N TYR A 76 2.90 14.14 9.01
CA TYR A 76 1.50 13.81 8.75
C TYR A 76 0.85 13.07 9.93
N TYR A 77 1.53 12.07 10.50
CA TYR A 77 1.00 11.34 11.64
C TYR A 77 0.86 12.19 12.90
N ALA A 78 1.77 13.14 13.12
CA ALA A 78 1.66 14.09 14.23
C ALA A 78 0.46 15.03 14.05
N GLU A 79 0.25 15.55 12.85
CA GLU A 79 -0.90 16.39 12.53
C GLU A 79 -2.22 15.60 12.60
N TRP A 80 -2.21 14.36 12.15
CA TRP A 80 -3.38 13.47 12.20
C TRP A 80 -3.91 13.27 13.62
N ASP A 81 -3.05 13.20 14.63
CA ASP A 81 -3.48 13.06 16.02
C ASP A 81 -4.36 14.23 16.46
N GLU A 82 -4.09 15.44 16.00
CA GLU A 82 -4.91 16.62 16.26
C GLU A 82 -6.20 16.63 15.42
N ILE A 83 -6.11 16.28 14.14
CA ILE A 83 -7.26 16.23 13.22
C ILE A 83 -8.28 15.20 13.71
N SER A 84 -7.83 14.01 14.08
CA SER A 84 -8.71 12.91 14.48
C SER A 84 -9.47 13.14 15.78
N ARG A 85 -9.01 14.03 16.62
CA ARG A 85 -9.65 14.40 17.91
C ARG A 85 -10.68 15.52 17.79
N ASP A 86 -10.68 16.25 16.70
CA ASP A 86 -11.59 17.37 16.47
C ASP A 86 -12.56 17.05 15.34
N ARG A 87 -13.87 17.07 15.65
CA ARG A 87 -14.91 16.66 14.70
C ARG A 87 -14.99 17.58 13.48
N GLU A 88 -14.79 18.88 13.66
CA GLU A 88 -14.88 19.85 12.56
C GLU A 88 -13.66 19.75 11.65
N ARG A 89 -12.47 19.63 12.22
CA ARG A 89 -11.22 19.40 11.49
C ARG A 89 -11.25 18.07 10.73
N PHE A 90 -11.76 17.01 11.35
CA PHE A 90 -11.92 15.71 10.70
C PHE A 90 -12.90 15.77 9.53
N ALA A 91 -14.04 16.45 9.68
CA ALA A 91 -15.00 16.62 8.60
C ALA A 91 -14.41 17.41 7.41
N ALA A 92 -13.69 18.50 7.69
CA ALA A 92 -12.99 19.28 6.66
C ALA A 92 -11.92 18.43 5.94
N TRP A 93 -11.16 17.63 6.68
CA TRP A 93 -10.17 16.72 6.10
C TRP A 93 -10.81 15.67 5.18
N ILE A 94 -11.94 15.09 5.57
CA ILE A 94 -12.67 14.14 4.70
C ILE A 94 -13.11 14.82 3.40
N GLU A 95 -13.66 16.04 3.47
CA GLU A 95 -14.07 16.79 2.28
C GLU A 95 -12.88 17.06 1.34
N GLU A 96 -11.73 17.40 1.89
CA GLU A 96 -10.50 17.61 1.10
C GLU A 96 -10.03 16.34 0.39
N ILE A 97 -9.99 15.22 1.10
CA ILE A 97 -9.43 13.95 0.57
C ILE A 97 -10.41 13.23 -0.36
N VAL A 98 -11.69 13.22 -0.03
CA VAL A 98 -12.72 12.45 -0.75
C VAL A 98 -13.55 13.31 -1.69
N GLY A 99 -13.81 14.54 -1.32
CA GLY A 99 -14.61 15.50 -2.10
C GLY A 99 -13.84 16.27 -3.18
N GLY A 100 -12.53 16.25 -3.08
CA GLY A 100 -11.64 16.81 -4.10
C GLY A 100 -11.32 15.83 -5.18
#